data_1c9f7a697f7c36ea2feb207e0bab6280
#
_entry.id   1c9f7a697f7c36ea2feb207e0bab6280
#
_cell.length_a   1.000
_cell.length_b   1.000
_cell.length_c   1.000
_cell.angle_alpha   90.00
_cell.angle_beta   90.00
_cell.angle_gamma   90.00
#
_symmetry.space_group_name_H-M   'P 1'
#
loop_
_entity.id
_entity.type
_entity.pdbx_description
1 polymer ?
#
loop_
_entity_poly.entity_id
_entity_poly.type
_entity_poly.pdbx_seq_one_letter_code
_entity_poly.pdbx_strand_id
1 'polypeptide(L)'
;MRLLHISDWHLGRVTYTCPRSPDHDRVIREITDIARDFRPHLICHTGDVFDSLRPSYPDLIRGVDALQALAAIAPVLVVCGNHDSPALFRLFATLLGKRSRLHFIDSARPPEIGGVLEFPGAKAEIIRIAPLPFVHGNRFVDAFEDSSTWMATYADRIQRIEDALGRGLTDGFDPSRHILIFAAHLHVTGAVFSGSERALHVTDTYASRLERIPQVSYAAFGHIHRPQPLPGSVTGWYAGSPIPLDFGERDEKKLVVAVEAEPSRPALIKTHELSGGRPLRRLAGTLEELQSLAPTVGDALCVVTARTKQPMSDLDDRIRELFPAATLLNVSEDCAARQLSVLGARDAPSESEPSFSEMFREYLAAEGTRGAEADSVLRTFDSLIRCVEQENEPLFPEMAALQRTLEESLP
;
A
#
# COMPACT_ATOMS: atom_id res chain seq x y z
N MET A 1 13.74 -26.08 7.44
CA MET A 1 12.41 -25.75 6.86
C MET A 1 12.53 -24.84 5.64
N ARG A 2 11.51 -24.73 4.82
CA ARG A 2 11.39 -23.76 3.73
C ARG A 2 10.13 -22.95 3.93
N LEU A 3 10.23 -21.61 3.90
CA LEU A 3 9.13 -20.67 4.01
C LEU A 3 9.10 -19.78 2.75
N LEU A 4 7.94 -19.62 2.12
CA LEU A 4 7.72 -18.62 1.11
C LEU A 4 6.99 -17.44 1.75
N HIS A 5 7.59 -16.26 1.73
CA HIS A 5 7.04 -15.03 2.29
C HIS A 5 6.57 -14.11 1.17
N ILE A 6 5.30 -13.75 1.20
CA ILE A 6 4.57 -12.89 0.27
C ILE A 6 3.74 -11.87 1.06
N SER A 7 3.39 -10.73 0.44
CA SER A 7 2.66 -9.67 1.13
C SER A 7 1.95 -8.71 0.16
N ASP A 8 1.12 -7.84 0.69
CA ASP A 8 0.62 -6.59 0.11
C ASP A 8 0.09 -6.74 -1.32
N TRP A 9 -0.81 -7.72 -1.53
CA TRP A 9 -1.39 -7.99 -2.85
C TRP A 9 -2.30 -6.86 -3.34
N HIS A 10 -3.06 -6.22 -2.43
CA HIS A 10 -3.99 -5.15 -2.76
C HIS A 10 -4.94 -5.49 -3.90
N LEU A 11 -5.58 -6.68 -3.82
CA LEU A 11 -6.57 -7.10 -4.82
C LEU A 11 -7.72 -6.11 -4.86
N GLY A 12 -8.10 -5.68 -6.06
CA GLY A 12 -9.05 -4.60 -6.27
C GLY A 12 -8.40 -3.23 -6.52
N ARG A 13 -7.06 -3.14 -6.47
CA ARG A 13 -6.35 -1.90 -6.77
C ARG A 13 -6.69 -1.35 -8.14
N VAL A 14 -6.92 -0.04 -8.19
CA VAL A 14 -7.07 0.75 -9.41
C VAL A 14 -5.97 1.81 -9.43
N THR A 15 -5.16 1.84 -10.49
CA THR A 15 -4.13 2.87 -10.69
C THR A 15 -4.66 3.90 -11.69
N TYR A 16 -4.90 5.14 -11.25
CA TYR A 16 -5.71 6.11 -11.96
C TYR A 16 -7.13 5.54 -12.20
N THR A 17 -7.49 5.30 -13.46
CA THR A 17 -8.78 4.66 -13.82
C THR A 17 -8.62 3.22 -14.29
N CYS A 18 -7.39 2.68 -14.26
CA CYS A 18 -7.07 1.36 -14.79
C CYS A 18 -7.10 0.29 -13.67
N PRO A 19 -8.03 -0.67 -13.72
CA PRO A 19 -8.04 -1.81 -12.81
C PRO A 19 -6.77 -2.66 -12.98
N ARG A 20 -6.16 -3.08 -11.85
CA ARG A 20 -4.94 -3.90 -11.84
C ARG A 20 -5.21 -5.40 -11.79
N SER A 21 -6.49 -5.81 -11.89
CA SER A 21 -6.87 -7.23 -11.86
C SER A 21 -6.11 -8.13 -12.85
N PRO A 22 -5.87 -7.72 -14.14
CA PRO A 22 -5.11 -8.55 -15.05
C PRO A 22 -3.63 -8.70 -14.65
N ASP A 23 -3.07 -7.69 -13.98
CA ASP A 23 -1.70 -7.73 -13.45
C ASP A 23 -1.63 -8.69 -12.27
N HIS A 24 -2.60 -8.61 -11.36
CA HIS A 24 -2.73 -9.54 -10.22
C HIS A 24 -2.87 -10.99 -10.70
N ASP A 25 -3.70 -11.25 -11.71
CA ASP A 25 -3.90 -12.60 -12.25
C ASP A 25 -2.60 -13.19 -12.83
N ARG A 26 -1.75 -12.37 -13.45
CA ARG A 26 -0.44 -12.81 -13.96
C ARG A 26 0.56 -13.08 -12.86
N VAL A 27 0.71 -12.13 -11.92
CA VAL A 27 1.71 -12.23 -10.87
C VAL A 27 1.37 -13.32 -9.85
N ILE A 28 0.08 -13.57 -9.56
CA ILE A 28 -0.35 -14.66 -8.67
C ILE A 28 -0.03 -16.02 -9.30
N ARG A 29 -0.20 -16.17 -10.63
CA ARG A 29 0.25 -17.39 -11.32
C ARG A 29 1.76 -17.58 -11.18
N GLU A 30 2.55 -16.53 -11.40
CA GLU A 30 4.01 -16.55 -11.23
C GLU A 30 4.42 -16.93 -9.80
N ILE A 31 3.78 -16.34 -8.78
CA ILE A 31 3.99 -16.68 -7.36
C ILE A 31 3.64 -18.17 -7.10
N THR A 32 2.55 -18.65 -7.70
CA THR A 32 2.12 -20.04 -7.55
C THR A 32 3.12 -21.01 -8.17
N ASP A 33 3.69 -20.67 -9.32
CA ASP A 33 4.71 -21.48 -9.99
C ASP A 33 6.02 -21.48 -9.18
N ILE A 34 6.45 -20.33 -8.65
CA ILE A 34 7.58 -20.24 -7.73
C ILE A 34 7.33 -21.12 -6.49
N ALA A 35 6.12 -21.11 -5.92
CA ALA A 35 5.77 -21.95 -4.78
C ALA A 35 5.84 -23.45 -5.11
N ARG A 36 5.41 -23.88 -6.31
CA ARG A 36 5.51 -25.29 -6.75
C ARG A 36 6.96 -25.72 -6.88
N ASP A 37 7.83 -24.90 -7.43
CA ASP A 37 9.24 -25.20 -7.62
C ASP A 37 10.00 -25.20 -6.29
N PHE A 38 9.77 -24.20 -5.45
CA PHE A 38 10.42 -24.05 -4.15
C PHE A 38 9.97 -25.09 -3.13
N ARG A 39 8.70 -25.58 -3.23
CA ARG A 39 8.06 -26.56 -2.31
C ARG A 39 8.20 -26.14 -0.84
N PRO A 40 7.63 -25.01 -0.43
CA PRO A 40 7.69 -24.56 0.95
C PRO A 40 6.98 -25.52 1.90
N HIS A 41 7.37 -25.52 3.18
CA HIS A 41 6.64 -26.19 4.27
C HIS A 41 5.54 -25.29 4.82
N LEU A 42 5.70 -23.96 4.66
CA LEU A 42 4.75 -22.94 5.04
C LEU A 42 4.83 -21.78 4.04
N ILE A 43 3.69 -21.20 3.68
CA ILE A 43 3.59 -19.94 2.98
C ILE A 43 3.05 -18.92 3.97
N CYS A 44 3.70 -17.74 4.09
CA CYS A 44 3.28 -16.67 4.95
C CYS A 44 2.92 -15.44 4.12
N HIS A 45 1.64 -15.06 4.15
CA HIS A 45 1.15 -13.80 3.60
C HIS A 45 1.00 -12.79 4.73
N THR A 46 1.84 -11.76 4.73
CA THR A 46 1.94 -10.81 5.83
C THR A 46 1.00 -9.60 5.71
N GLY A 47 -0.17 -9.79 5.10
CA GLY A 47 -1.28 -8.82 5.15
C GLY A 47 -1.52 -8.06 3.87
N ASP A 48 -2.59 -7.25 3.89
CA ASP A 48 -3.11 -6.48 2.76
C ASP A 48 -3.36 -7.35 1.52
N VAL A 49 -4.16 -8.40 1.71
CA VAL A 49 -4.66 -9.23 0.61
C VAL A 49 -5.55 -8.39 -0.31
N PHE A 50 -6.39 -7.56 0.26
CA PHE A 50 -7.33 -6.70 -0.45
C PHE A 50 -6.97 -5.22 -0.32
N ASP A 51 -7.32 -4.40 -1.33
CA ASP A 51 -7.08 -2.94 -1.34
C ASP A 51 -8.09 -2.16 -0.47
N SER A 52 -9.17 -2.81 -0.04
CA SER A 52 -10.27 -2.18 0.69
C SER A 52 -10.84 -3.11 1.76
N LEU A 53 -11.28 -2.52 2.88
CA LEU A 53 -12.05 -3.22 3.93
C LEU A 53 -13.34 -3.87 3.41
N ARG A 54 -13.85 -3.44 2.25
CA ARG A 54 -15.03 -3.97 1.56
C ARG A 54 -14.68 -4.31 0.11
N PRO A 55 -13.97 -5.41 -0.12
CA PRO A 55 -13.61 -5.85 -1.46
C PRO A 55 -14.86 -6.16 -2.30
N SER A 56 -14.75 -5.98 -3.61
CA SER A 56 -15.79 -6.43 -4.53
C SER A 56 -15.89 -7.96 -4.55
N TYR A 57 -17.04 -8.53 -4.90
CA TYR A 57 -17.18 -9.98 -5.03
C TYR A 57 -16.16 -10.61 -6.01
N PRO A 58 -15.88 -10.00 -7.18
CA PRO A 58 -14.84 -10.52 -8.08
C PRO A 58 -13.45 -10.57 -7.42
N ASP A 59 -13.10 -9.57 -6.62
CA ASP A 59 -11.80 -9.55 -5.92
C ASP A 59 -11.76 -10.54 -4.76
N LEU A 60 -12.88 -10.73 -4.04
CA LEU A 60 -13.01 -11.78 -3.03
C LEU A 60 -12.79 -13.17 -3.63
N ILE A 61 -13.44 -13.47 -4.75
CA ILE A 61 -13.29 -14.75 -5.47
C ILE A 61 -11.83 -14.92 -5.89
N ARG A 62 -11.23 -13.90 -6.51
CA ARG A 62 -9.82 -13.92 -6.93
C ARG A 62 -8.88 -14.22 -5.77
N GLY A 63 -9.07 -13.55 -4.62
CA GLY A 63 -8.25 -13.74 -3.42
C GLY A 63 -8.39 -15.14 -2.84
N VAL A 64 -9.62 -15.66 -2.72
CA VAL A 64 -9.89 -17.00 -2.21
C VAL A 64 -9.32 -18.06 -3.14
N ASP A 65 -9.53 -17.97 -4.45
CA ASP A 65 -9.00 -18.92 -5.43
C ASP A 65 -7.47 -18.93 -5.42
N ALA A 66 -6.83 -17.77 -5.35
CA ALA A 66 -5.39 -17.65 -5.27
C ALA A 66 -4.81 -18.30 -3.99
N LEU A 67 -5.41 -17.99 -2.83
CA LEU A 67 -4.98 -18.57 -1.56
C LEU A 67 -5.22 -20.08 -1.50
N GLN A 68 -6.31 -20.57 -2.10
CA GLN A 68 -6.58 -22.02 -2.21
C GLN A 68 -5.56 -22.73 -3.12
N ALA A 69 -5.17 -22.08 -4.24
CA ALA A 69 -4.13 -22.62 -5.12
C ALA A 69 -2.78 -22.77 -4.39
N LEU A 70 -2.42 -21.79 -3.56
CA LEU A 70 -1.23 -21.85 -2.71
C LEU A 70 -1.38 -22.91 -1.60
N ALA A 71 -2.57 -23.00 -0.99
CA ALA A 71 -2.86 -23.98 0.05
C ALA A 71 -2.83 -25.45 -0.45
N ALA A 72 -3.05 -25.65 -1.75
CA ALA A 72 -2.84 -26.95 -2.37
C ALA A 72 -1.35 -27.39 -2.34
N ILE A 73 -0.42 -26.43 -2.30
CA ILE A 73 1.03 -26.68 -2.26
C ILE A 73 1.51 -26.85 -0.81
N ALA A 74 1.24 -25.86 0.05
CA ALA A 74 1.68 -25.85 1.46
C ALA A 74 0.62 -25.17 2.34
N PRO A 75 0.61 -25.36 3.69
CA PRO A 75 -0.18 -24.51 4.58
C PRO A 75 0.11 -23.04 4.34
N VAL A 76 -0.94 -22.20 4.37
CA VAL A 76 -0.84 -20.75 4.18
C VAL A 76 -1.31 -20.05 5.45
N LEU A 77 -0.45 -19.27 6.05
CA LEU A 77 -0.81 -18.31 7.09
C LEU A 77 -1.07 -16.95 6.45
N VAL A 78 -2.21 -16.34 6.73
CA VAL A 78 -2.61 -15.03 6.21
C VAL A 78 -2.84 -14.09 7.38
N VAL A 79 -1.96 -13.10 7.53
CA VAL A 79 -2.06 -12.09 8.58
C VAL A 79 -2.95 -10.95 8.08
N CYS A 80 -3.82 -10.41 8.91
CA CYS A 80 -4.69 -9.28 8.54
C CYS A 80 -3.89 -7.98 8.51
N GLY A 81 -3.90 -7.29 7.37
CA GLY A 81 -3.29 -5.97 7.20
C GLY A 81 -4.25 -4.81 7.52
N ASN A 82 -3.80 -3.57 7.27
CA ASN A 82 -4.62 -2.38 7.53
C ASN A 82 -5.69 -2.10 6.45
N HIS A 83 -5.56 -2.70 5.28
CA HIS A 83 -6.57 -2.69 4.22
C HIS A 83 -7.54 -3.87 4.30
N ASP A 84 -7.20 -4.91 5.04
CA ASP A 84 -8.05 -6.08 5.21
C ASP A 84 -9.11 -5.88 6.29
N SER A 85 -10.25 -6.56 6.14
CA SER A 85 -11.32 -6.58 7.16
C SER A 85 -11.11 -7.73 8.15
N PRO A 86 -10.87 -7.46 9.46
CA PRO A 86 -10.81 -8.52 10.46
C PRO A 86 -12.08 -9.36 10.54
N ALA A 87 -13.25 -8.74 10.31
CA ALA A 87 -14.53 -9.45 10.29
C ALA A 87 -14.63 -10.43 9.12
N LEU A 88 -14.11 -10.05 7.94
CA LEU A 88 -14.05 -10.91 6.75
C LEU A 88 -13.08 -12.08 6.99
N PHE A 89 -11.90 -11.82 7.58
CA PHE A 89 -10.93 -12.87 7.92
C PHE A 89 -11.52 -13.87 8.92
N ARG A 90 -12.25 -13.38 9.93
CA ARG A 90 -12.98 -14.22 10.89
C ARG A 90 -14.04 -15.08 10.20
N LEU A 91 -14.78 -14.50 9.24
CA LEU A 91 -15.75 -15.23 8.43
C LEU A 91 -15.06 -16.37 7.65
N PHE A 92 -13.95 -16.10 6.97
CA PHE A 92 -13.20 -17.11 6.24
C PHE A 92 -12.69 -18.21 7.17
N ALA A 93 -12.10 -17.85 8.31
CA ALA A 93 -11.63 -18.83 9.30
C ALA A 93 -12.78 -19.72 9.82
N THR A 94 -13.97 -19.15 10.01
CA THR A 94 -15.14 -19.89 10.47
C THR A 94 -15.66 -20.86 9.40
N LEU A 95 -15.78 -20.41 8.15
CA LEU A 95 -16.27 -21.22 7.04
C LEU A 95 -15.32 -22.36 6.66
N LEU A 96 -14.02 -22.11 6.68
CA LEU A 96 -13.00 -23.10 6.32
C LEU A 96 -12.77 -24.13 7.43
N GLY A 97 -12.98 -23.74 8.69
CA GLY A 97 -12.83 -24.60 9.84
C GLY A 97 -11.37 -24.97 10.18
N LYS A 98 -11.19 -25.65 11.31
CA LYS A 98 -9.86 -25.95 11.89
C LYS A 98 -8.97 -26.91 11.07
N ARG A 99 -9.55 -27.67 10.15
CA ARG A 99 -8.80 -28.64 9.30
C ARG A 99 -8.30 -28.03 7.99
N SER A 100 -8.61 -26.77 7.74
CA SER A 100 -8.13 -26.04 6.56
C SER A 100 -6.62 -25.88 6.60
N ARG A 101 -6.01 -25.86 5.43
CA ARG A 101 -4.61 -25.45 5.24
C ARG A 101 -4.46 -23.92 5.09
N LEU A 102 -5.57 -23.17 5.13
CA LEU A 102 -5.61 -21.71 5.16
C LEU A 102 -5.89 -21.26 6.59
N HIS A 103 -4.99 -20.46 7.14
CA HIS A 103 -5.04 -19.96 8.51
C HIS A 103 -5.13 -18.44 8.48
N PHE A 104 -6.34 -17.89 8.62
CA PHE A 104 -6.58 -16.44 8.67
C PHE A 104 -6.43 -15.93 10.10
N ILE A 105 -5.57 -14.95 10.28
CA ILE A 105 -5.29 -14.30 11.57
C ILE A 105 -5.90 -12.91 11.54
N ASP A 106 -7.06 -12.76 12.17
CA ASP A 106 -7.88 -11.55 12.17
C ASP A 106 -7.48 -10.53 13.25
N SER A 107 -6.84 -10.98 14.33
CA SER A 107 -6.45 -10.14 15.47
C SER A 107 -5.27 -10.74 16.22
N ALA A 108 -4.50 -9.88 16.91
CA ALA A 108 -3.48 -10.34 17.83
C ALA A 108 -4.11 -11.12 19.00
N ARG A 109 -3.46 -12.22 19.39
CA ARG A 109 -3.91 -13.10 20.50
C ARG A 109 -2.76 -13.39 21.43
N PRO A 110 -3.01 -13.50 22.73
CA PRO A 110 -2.05 -14.07 23.68
C PRO A 110 -1.59 -15.47 23.25
N PRO A 111 -0.34 -15.85 23.58
CA PRO A 111 0.20 -17.17 23.23
C PRO A 111 -0.70 -18.33 23.66
N GLU A 112 -1.31 -18.24 24.84
CA GLU A 112 -2.14 -19.28 25.48
C GLU A 112 -3.45 -19.56 24.71
N ILE A 113 -3.92 -18.61 23.90
CA ILE A 113 -5.15 -18.72 23.12
C ILE A 113 -4.95 -18.63 21.61
N GLY A 114 -3.74 -19.02 21.15
CA GLY A 114 -3.44 -19.13 19.72
C GLY A 114 -2.63 -17.98 19.13
N GLY A 115 -1.92 -17.21 19.97
CA GLY A 115 -0.95 -16.19 19.52
C GLY A 115 0.35 -16.79 19.00
N VAL A 116 0.60 -18.09 19.23
CA VAL A 116 1.68 -18.85 18.60
C VAL A 116 1.07 -20.10 17.96
N LEU A 117 1.48 -20.34 16.71
CA LEU A 117 1.05 -21.50 15.93
C LEU A 117 2.25 -22.37 15.61
N GLU A 118 2.00 -23.69 15.47
CA GLU A 118 3.02 -24.65 15.12
C GLU A 118 2.68 -25.36 13.80
N PHE A 119 3.69 -25.48 12.94
CA PHE A 119 3.59 -26.20 11.68
C PHE A 119 4.74 -27.19 11.55
N PRO A 120 4.54 -28.34 10.89
CA PRO A 120 5.62 -29.28 10.63
C PRO A 120 6.63 -28.65 9.65
N GLY A 121 7.93 -28.75 9.99
CA GLY A 121 9.04 -28.47 9.10
C GLY A 121 9.53 -29.70 8.37
N ALA A 122 10.81 -29.69 7.93
CA ALA A 122 11.45 -30.87 7.39
C ALA A 122 11.82 -31.87 8.51
N LYS A 123 11.70 -33.14 8.22
CA LYS A 123 12.03 -34.20 9.21
C LYS A 123 11.27 -34.04 10.54
N ALA A 124 11.99 -33.77 11.63
CA ALA A 124 11.43 -33.56 12.97
C ALA A 124 11.39 -32.07 13.39
N GLU A 125 11.64 -31.14 12.47
CA GLU A 125 11.58 -29.73 12.72
C GLU A 125 10.14 -29.25 12.97
N ILE A 126 10.00 -28.24 13.82
CA ILE A 126 8.74 -27.57 14.12
C ILE A 126 8.93 -26.08 13.83
N ILE A 127 8.09 -25.52 12.98
CA ILE A 127 8.00 -24.10 12.72
C ILE A 127 7.06 -23.51 13.75
N ARG A 128 7.58 -22.67 14.65
CA ARG A 128 6.77 -21.88 15.59
C ARG A 128 6.66 -20.48 15.04
N ILE A 129 5.44 -19.99 14.80
CA ILE A 129 5.18 -18.70 14.22
C ILE A 129 4.25 -17.89 15.12
N ALA A 130 4.66 -16.65 15.44
CA ALA A 130 3.84 -15.67 16.12
C ALA A 130 3.36 -14.61 15.12
N PRO A 131 2.07 -14.62 14.73
CA PRO A 131 1.50 -13.64 13.85
C PRO A 131 1.01 -12.41 14.62
N LEU A 132 1.38 -11.21 14.14
CA LEU A 132 0.90 -9.93 14.63
C LEU A 132 0.18 -9.17 13.49
N PRO A 133 -1.16 -9.24 13.41
CA PRO A 133 -1.96 -8.41 12.52
C PRO A 133 -1.82 -6.93 12.79
N PHE A 134 -2.20 -6.11 11.82
CA PHE A 134 -2.23 -4.66 12.00
C PHE A 134 -3.16 -4.27 13.15
N VAL A 135 -2.63 -3.49 14.07
CA VAL A 135 -3.38 -2.94 15.22
C VAL A 135 -3.74 -1.49 14.94
N HIS A 136 -5.02 -1.18 14.81
CA HIS A 136 -5.46 0.20 14.66
C HIS A 136 -5.28 0.97 15.97
N GLY A 137 -4.72 2.18 15.92
CA GLY A 137 -4.44 3.00 17.09
C GLY A 137 -5.64 3.26 17.99
N ASN A 138 -6.84 3.32 17.41
CA ASN A 138 -8.10 3.56 18.13
C ASN A 138 -8.83 2.27 18.57
N ARG A 139 -8.25 1.08 18.33
CA ARG A 139 -8.83 -0.19 18.76
C ARG A 139 -8.12 -0.69 20.01
N PHE A 140 -8.93 -0.98 21.00
CA PHE A 140 -8.49 -1.66 22.22
C PHE A 140 -8.22 -3.14 21.92
N VAL A 141 -7.11 -3.67 22.41
CA VAL A 141 -6.80 -5.10 22.31
C VAL A 141 -6.95 -5.70 23.71
N ASP A 142 -8.19 -5.95 24.09
CA ASP A 142 -8.62 -6.33 25.45
C ASP A 142 -7.76 -7.42 26.11
N ALA A 143 -7.22 -8.33 25.29
CA ALA A 143 -6.42 -9.43 25.80
C ALA A 143 -5.00 -9.03 26.30
N PHE A 144 -4.53 -7.83 25.94
CA PHE A 144 -3.19 -7.32 26.29
C PHE A 144 -3.22 -6.01 27.08
N GLU A 145 -4.39 -5.42 27.28
CA GLU A 145 -4.56 -4.10 27.88
C GLU A 145 -5.48 -4.14 29.08
N ASP A 146 -5.14 -3.38 30.11
CA ASP A 146 -5.97 -3.08 31.26
C ASP A 146 -6.30 -1.58 31.33
N SER A 147 -7.13 -1.18 32.28
CA SER A 147 -7.54 0.21 32.44
C SER A 147 -6.39 1.18 32.75
N SER A 148 -5.24 0.69 33.23
CA SER A 148 -4.05 1.51 33.52
C SER A 148 -3.29 1.91 32.26
N THR A 149 -3.59 1.29 31.11
CA THR A 149 -2.87 1.46 29.84
C THR A 149 -3.48 2.47 28.88
N TRP A 150 -4.57 3.13 29.27
CA TRP A 150 -5.31 4.08 28.41
C TRP A 150 -4.48 5.27 27.93
N MET A 151 -3.42 5.64 28.66
CA MET A 151 -2.50 6.72 28.29
C MET A 151 -1.25 6.24 27.55
N ALA A 152 -1.14 4.93 27.29
CA ALA A 152 0.02 4.37 26.59
C ALA A 152 0.03 4.78 25.12
N THR A 153 1.23 5.10 24.61
CA THR A 153 1.41 5.38 23.18
C THR A 153 1.16 4.12 22.33
N TYR A 154 0.87 4.30 21.06
CA TYR A 154 0.74 3.16 20.13
C TYR A 154 1.96 2.23 20.17
N ALA A 155 3.17 2.81 20.15
CA ALA A 155 4.41 2.05 20.22
C ALA A 155 4.53 1.20 21.50
N ASP A 156 4.11 1.74 22.67
CA ASP A 156 4.12 1.00 23.93
C ASP A 156 3.13 -0.17 23.91
N ARG A 157 1.98 0.01 23.27
CA ARG A 157 0.95 -1.03 23.12
C ARG A 157 1.44 -2.16 22.22
N ILE A 158 2.01 -1.82 21.05
CA ILE A 158 2.61 -2.81 20.13
C ILE A 158 3.73 -3.57 20.83
N GLN A 159 4.60 -2.87 21.56
CA GLN A 159 5.69 -3.50 22.30
C GLN A 159 5.21 -4.57 23.29
N ARG A 160 4.13 -4.31 24.05
CA ARG A 160 3.58 -5.30 24.99
C ARG A 160 3.13 -6.57 24.26
N ILE A 161 2.51 -6.41 23.09
CA ILE A 161 2.08 -7.53 22.26
C ILE A 161 3.31 -8.30 21.74
N GLU A 162 4.30 -7.60 21.23
CA GLU A 162 5.56 -8.19 20.74
C GLU A 162 6.29 -8.96 21.86
N ASP A 163 6.39 -8.38 23.06
CA ASP A 163 7.01 -9.02 24.22
C ASP A 163 6.24 -10.29 24.65
N ALA A 164 4.90 -10.25 24.62
CA ALA A 164 4.09 -11.41 24.96
C ALA A 164 4.25 -12.53 23.91
N LEU A 165 4.19 -12.18 22.62
CA LEU A 165 4.39 -13.13 21.53
C LEU A 165 5.81 -13.71 21.52
N GLY A 166 6.82 -12.87 21.82
CA GLY A 166 8.21 -13.31 21.97
C GLY A 166 8.40 -14.33 23.09
N ARG A 167 7.79 -14.08 24.26
CA ARG A 167 7.77 -15.07 25.36
C ARG A 167 7.09 -16.37 24.93
N GLY A 168 5.94 -16.28 24.23
CA GLY A 168 5.25 -17.47 23.75
C GLY A 168 6.05 -18.27 22.73
N LEU A 169 6.81 -17.61 21.85
CA LEU A 169 7.70 -18.29 20.90
C LEU A 169 8.81 -19.07 21.61
N THR A 170 9.33 -18.56 22.73
CA THR A 170 10.44 -19.15 23.48
C THR A 170 9.99 -20.07 24.61
N ASP A 171 8.72 -20.10 24.96
CA ASP A 171 8.20 -21.04 25.95
C ASP A 171 8.34 -22.49 25.46
N GLY A 172 9.04 -23.33 26.24
CA GLY A 172 9.36 -24.69 25.84
C GLY A 172 10.22 -24.80 24.56
N PHE A 173 11.03 -23.79 24.25
CA PHE A 173 11.89 -23.79 23.08
C PHE A 173 12.96 -24.89 23.12
N ASP A 174 12.98 -25.71 22.07
CA ASP A 174 14.02 -26.70 21.82
C ASP A 174 14.89 -26.27 20.63
N PRO A 175 16.13 -25.83 20.87
CA PRO A 175 17.01 -25.32 19.81
C PRO A 175 17.42 -26.38 18.78
N SER A 176 17.20 -27.67 19.05
CA SER A 176 17.48 -28.75 18.11
C SER A 176 16.36 -28.99 17.11
N ARG A 177 15.15 -28.49 17.36
CA ARG A 177 13.95 -28.79 16.58
C ARG A 177 13.16 -27.55 16.15
N HIS A 178 13.14 -26.51 16.96
CA HIS A 178 12.28 -25.36 16.72
C HIS A 178 12.96 -24.32 15.83
N ILE A 179 12.19 -23.82 14.86
CA ILE A 179 12.52 -22.67 14.01
C ILE A 179 11.49 -21.60 14.32
N LEU A 180 11.95 -20.47 14.83
CA LEU A 180 11.09 -19.39 15.30
C LEU A 180 10.90 -18.35 14.20
N ILE A 181 9.62 -18.01 13.93
CA ILE A 181 9.21 -17.02 12.95
C ILE A 181 8.37 -15.95 13.68
N PHE A 182 8.63 -14.69 13.40
CA PHE A 182 7.73 -13.60 13.74
C PHE A 182 7.14 -13.03 12.46
N ALA A 183 5.80 -13.00 12.34
CA ALA A 183 5.13 -12.52 11.13
C ALA A 183 4.24 -11.33 11.48
N ALA A 184 4.49 -10.17 10.90
CA ALA A 184 3.77 -8.96 11.28
C ALA A 184 3.36 -8.09 10.08
N HIS A 185 2.26 -7.36 10.26
CA HIS A 185 1.87 -6.31 9.33
C HIS A 185 1.95 -4.96 10.06
N LEU A 186 3.12 -4.33 10.02
CA LEU A 186 3.34 -3.05 10.69
C LEU A 186 4.61 -2.34 10.20
N HIS A 187 4.67 -1.04 10.48
CA HIS A 187 5.83 -0.21 10.22
C HIS A 187 6.91 -0.40 11.29
N VAL A 188 8.16 -0.46 10.86
CA VAL A 188 9.34 -0.49 11.72
C VAL A 188 10.19 0.75 11.45
N THR A 189 10.68 1.40 12.51
CA THR A 189 11.55 2.58 12.40
C THR A 189 12.75 2.29 11.50
N GLY A 190 13.00 3.17 10.53
CA GLY A 190 14.11 3.05 9.57
C GLY A 190 13.80 2.29 8.28
N ALA A 191 12.58 1.77 8.10
CA ALA A 191 12.14 1.24 6.82
C ALA A 191 11.96 2.36 5.79
N VAL A 192 12.24 2.08 4.52
CA VAL A 192 12.12 3.02 3.40
C VAL A 192 10.77 2.83 2.71
N PHE A 193 9.97 3.88 2.64
CA PHE A 193 8.64 3.86 2.01
C PHE A 193 8.71 3.99 0.49
N SER A 194 7.68 3.45 -0.16
CA SER A 194 7.45 3.64 -1.60
C SER A 194 6.68 4.93 -1.93
N GLY A 195 5.96 5.48 -0.95
CA GLY A 195 5.07 6.63 -1.12
C GLY A 195 3.64 6.28 -1.53
N SER A 196 3.32 4.99 -1.68
CA SER A 196 1.96 4.48 -1.93
C SER A 196 1.25 4.00 -0.67
N GLU A 197 1.98 3.87 0.44
CA GLU A 197 1.45 3.54 1.76
C GLU A 197 0.59 4.69 2.31
N ARG A 198 -0.37 4.36 3.18
CA ARG A 198 -1.20 5.40 3.83
C ARG A 198 -0.35 6.25 4.76
N ALA A 199 -0.24 7.55 4.47
CA ALA A 199 0.60 8.50 5.19
C ALA A 199 0.40 8.46 6.73
N LEU A 200 -0.84 8.28 7.21
CA LEU A 200 -1.14 8.21 8.64
C LEU A 200 -0.49 7.00 9.33
N HIS A 201 -0.39 5.86 8.64
CA HIS A 201 0.09 4.60 9.22
C HIS A 201 1.61 4.41 9.13
N VAL A 202 2.31 5.33 8.46
CA VAL A 202 3.77 5.29 8.27
C VAL A 202 4.49 6.41 9.02
N THR A 203 3.84 7.00 10.02
CA THR A 203 4.46 7.98 10.91
C THR A 203 5.22 7.30 12.05
N ASP A 204 6.21 7.97 12.62
CA ASP A 204 6.96 7.46 13.78
C ASP A 204 6.06 7.10 14.98
N THR A 205 4.87 7.71 15.06
CA THR A 205 3.86 7.39 16.09
C THR A 205 3.32 5.97 15.94
N TYR A 206 3.31 5.41 14.71
CA TYR A 206 2.86 4.06 14.38
C TYR A 206 4.01 3.07 14.15
N ALA A 207 5.25 3.48 14.43
CA ALA A 207 6.42 2.63 14.22
C ALA A 207 6.66 1.71 15.42
N SER A 208 6.94 0.43 15.16
CA SER A 208 7.57 -0.46 16.13
C SER A 208 9.08 -0.20 16.19
N ARG A 209 9.68 -0.53 17.33
CA ARG A 209 11.13 -0.42 17.53
C ARG A 209 11.82 -1.74 17.22
N LEU A 210 12.86 -1.68 16.38
CA LEU A 210 13.62 -2.87 15.96
C LEU A 210 14.19 -3.70 17.11
N GLU A 211 14.63 -3.02 18.19
CA GLU A 211 15.22 -3.68 19.35
C GLU A 211 14.19 -4.54 20.11
N ARG A 212 12.91 -4.40 19.77
CA ARG A 212 11.79 -5.08 20.43
C ARG A 212 11.25 -6.27 19.65
N ILE A 213 11.65 -6.41 18.39
CA ILE A 213 11.30 -7.61 17.62
C ILE A 213 11.93 -8.82 18.32
N PRO A 214 11.16 -9.89 18.59
CA PRO A 214 11.69 -11.09 19.21
C PRO A 214 12.90 -11.66 18.46
N GLN A 215 13.87 -12.20 19.17
CA GLN A 215 14.96 -12.93 18.52
C GLN A 215 14.41 -14.22 17.88
N VAL A 216 14.35 -14.21 16.56
CA VAL A 216 13.76 -15.29 15.76
C VAL A 216 14.72 -15.72 14.65
N SER A 217 14.47 -16.88 14.07
CA SER A 217 15.22 -17.35 12.90
C SER A 217 14.92 -16.47 11.67
N TYR A 218 13.68 -15.96 11.57
CA TYR A 218 13.28 -15.05 10.50
C TYR A 218 12.09 -14.18 10.93
N ALA A 219 12.12 -12.90 10.58
CA ALA A 219 11.03 -11.97 10.76
C ALA A 219 10.40 -11.61 9.40
N ALA A 220 9.13 -11.98 9.19
CA ALA A 220 8.37 -11.75 7.98
C ALA A 220 7.46 -10.52 8.16
N PHE A 221 7.66 -9.47 7.37
CA PHE A 221 6.91 -8.22 7.50
C PHE A 221 6.18 -7.82 6.23
N GLY A 222 4.97 -7.29 6.39
CA GLY A 222 4.19 -6.56 5.38
C GLY A 222 3.95 -5.13 5.79
N HIS A 223 3.12 -4.42 5.04
CA HIS A 223 2.76 -3.01 5.18
C HIS A 223 3.60 -2.05 4.34
N ILE A 224 4.89 -2.29 4.18
CA ILE A 224 5.77 -1.49 3.32
C ILE A 224 5.85 -2.17 1.96
N HIS A 225 5.44 -1.43 0.91
CA HIS A 225 5.31 -1.99 -0.44
C HIS A 225 6.64 -2.18 -1.15
N ARG A 226 7.70 -1.51 -0.65
CA ARG A 226 9.06 -1.67 -1.15
C ARG A 226 9.71 -2.92 -0.56
N PRO A 227 10.05 -3.94 -1.38
CA PRO A 227 10.77 -5.10 -0.90
C PRO A 227 12.15 -4.69 -0.38
N GLN A 228 12.44 -5.03 0.88
CA GLN A 228 13.71 -4.66 1.53
C GLN A 228 14.00 -5.53 2.74
N PRO A 229 15.28 -5.76 3.10
CA PRO A 229 15.62 -6.33 4.39
C PRO A 229 15.15 -5.41 5.51
N LEU A 230 14.83 -5.99 6.67
CA LEU A 230 14.54 -5.20 7.86
C LEU A 230 15.80 -4.39 8.25
N PRO A 231 15.62 -3.13 8.71
CA PRO A 231 16.74 -2.34 9.20
C PRO A 231 17.44 -3.01 10.40
N GLY A 232 18.70 -2.69 10.65
CA GLY A 232 19.46 -3.18 11.81
C GLY A 232 19.94 -4.62 11.69
N SER A 233 19.98 -5.36 12.82
CA SER A 233 20.57 -6.71 12.91
C SER A 233 19.52 -7.83 12.84
N VAL A 234 18.23 -7.51 12.71
CA VAL A 234 17.17 -8.50 12.66
C VAL A 234 17.16 -9.21 11.31
N THR A 235 17.26 -10.54 11.33
CA THR A 235 17.15 -11.35 10.11
C THR A 235 15.69 -11.38 9.67
N GLY A 236 15.34 -10.59 8.67
CA GLY A 236 13.96 -10.47 8.19
C GLY A 236 13.82 -9.57 6.98
N TRP A 237 12.62 -9.53 6.41
CA TRP A 237 12.30 -8.79 5.20
C TRP A 237 10.88 -8.22 5.23
N TYR A 238 10.69 -7.07 4.57
CA TYR A 238 9.44 -6.69 3.96
C TYR A 238 9.36 -7.35 2.58
N ALA A 239 8.38 -8.21 2.35
CA ALA A 239 8.21 -8.84 1.03
C ALA A 239 7.74 -7.84 -0.02
N GLY A 240 7.02 -6.80 0.41
CA GLY A 240 6.48 -5.75 -0.43
C GLY A 240 5.31 -6.18 -1.30
N SER A 241 4.79 -5.25 -2.09
CA SER A 241 3.73 -5.52 -3.05
C SER A 241 4.26 -6.30 -4.27
N PRO A 242 3.46 -7.23 -4.83
CA PRO A 242 3.92 -8.07 -5.95
C PRO A 242 3.92 -7.34 -7.31
N ILE A 243 3.24 -6.21 -7.40
CA ILE A 243 3.21 -5.32 -8.57
C ILE A 243 3.40 -3.87 -8.11
N PRO A 244 3.90 -2.96 -8.96
CA PRO A 244 3.90 -1.55 -8.61
C PRO A 244 2.46 -1.03 -8.54
N LEU A 245 2.06 -0.53 -7.36
CA LEU A 245 0.71 -0.06 -7.07
C LEU A 245 0.49 1.38 -7.53
N ASP A 246 1.56 2.17 -7.50
CA ASP A 246 1.54 3.56 -7.93
C ASP A 246 2.90 4.01 -8.51
N PHE A 247 2.95 5.22 -9.07
CA PHE A 247 4.16 5.73 -9.75
C PHE A 247 5.34 6.01 -8.80
N GLY A 248 5.14 6.04 -7.50
CA GLY A 248 6.23 6.04 -6.52
C GLY A 248 7.07 4.76 -6.56
N GLU A 249 6.43 3.65 -6.92
CA GLU A 249 7.04 2.31 -6.98
C GLU A 249 7.60 1.92 -8.36
N ARG A 250 7.55 2.81 -9.37
CA ARG A 250 7.86 2.50 -10.78
C ARG A 250 9.25 1.92 -11.02
N ASP A 251 10.20 2.28 -10.16
CA ASP A 251 11.61 1.88 -10.28
C ASP A 251 11.97 0.73 -9.32
N GLU A 252 10.98 0.18 -8.60
CA GLU A 252 11.18 -0.88 -7.63
C GLU A 252 11.10 -2.26 -8.29
N LYS A 253 12.01 -3.14 -7.91
CA LYS A 253 11.92 -4.56 -8.25
C LYS A 253 10.95 -5.23 -7.30
N LYS A 254 9.89 -5.82 -7.84
CA LYS A 254 8.91 -6.59 -7.08
C LYS A 254 9.37 -8.03 -6.98
N LEU A 255 9.17 -8.67 -5.82
CA LEU A 255 9.73 -9.98 -5.56
C LEU A 255 8.91 -10.76 -4.51
N VAL A 256 9.22 -12.04 -4.38
CA VAL A 256 8.87 -12.86 -3.22
C VAL A 256 10.13 -13.31 -2.50
N VAL A 257 10.02 -13.57 -1.20
CA VAL A 257 11.16 -13.97 -0.38
C VAL A 257 11.07 -15.46 -0.06
N ALA A 258 12.07 -16.22 -0.49
CA ALA A 258 12.24 -17.63 -0.19
C ALA A 258 13.25 -17.79 0.96
N VAL A 259 12.83 -18.43 2.04
CA VAL A 259 13.63 -18.57 3.26
C VAL A 259 13.88 -20.04 3.53
N GLU A 260 15.14 -20.41 3.68
CA GLU A 260 15.55 -21.71 4.17
C GLU A 260 16.18 -21.56 5.57
N ALA A 261 15.66 -22.26 6.55
CA ALA A 261 16.20 -22.20 7.91
C ALA A 261 16.30 -23.62 8.50
N GLU A 262 17.34 -23.79 9.31
CA GLU A 262 17.57 -24.96 10.14
C GLU A 262 17.61 -24.54 11.62
N PRO A 263 17.26 -25.44 12.55
CA PRO A 263 17.39 -25.16 13.96
C PRO A 263 18.80 -24.69 14.32
N SER A 264 18.90 -23.65 15.14
CA SER A 264 20.18 -23.08 15.63
C SER A 264 21.14 -22.57 14.56
N ARG A 265 20.66 -22.28 13.34
CA ARG A 265 21.44 -21.71 12.26
C ARG A 265 20.81 -20.44 11.71
N PRO A 266 21.60 -19.49 11.19
CA PRO A 266 21.07 -18.33 10.47
C PRO A 266 20.21 -18.77 9.27
N ALA A 267 19.11 -18.09 9.03
CA ALA A 267 18.29 -18.34 7.86
C ALA A 267 19.01 -17.90 6.58
N LEU A 268 18.90 -18.72 5.53
CA LEU A 268 19.32 -18.38 4.19
C LEU A 268 18.14 -17.77 3.45
N ILE A 269 18.33 -16.54 2.96
CA ILE A 269 17.29 -15.78 2.27
C ILE A 269 17.66 -15.66 0.80
N LYS A 270 16.70 -16.00 -0.08
CA LYS A 270 16.77 -15.80 -1.52
C LYS A 270 15.54 -15.02 -1.97
N THR A 271 15.70 -14.16 -2.96
CA THR A 271 14.60 -13.42 -3.54
C THR A 271 14.35 -13.88 -4.98
N HIS A 272 13.08 -13.96 -5.37
CA HIS A 272 12.68 -14.24 -6.75
C HIS A 272 11.97 -13.00 -7.28
N GLU A 273 12.56 -12.35 -8.30
CA GLU A 273 11.94 -11.18 -8.94
C GLU A 273 10.66 -11.61 -9.66
N LEU A 274 9.65 -10.73 -9.60
CA LEU A 274 8.35 -10.91 -10.24
C LEU A 274 8.26 -10.04 -11.49
N SER A 275 7.71 -10.59 -12.55
CA SER A 275 7.57 -9.95 -13.86
C SER A 275 6.12 -9.83 -14.35
N GLY A 276 5.16 -10.45 -13.65
CA GLY A 276 3.76 -10.52 -14.07
C GLY A 276 3.02 -9.18 -14.07
N GLY A 277 3.48 -8.18 -13.29
CA GLY A 277 2.87 -6.85 -13.25
C GLY A 277 3.37 -5.95 -14.38
N ARG A 278 2.45 -5.21 -15.05
CA ARG A 278 2.85 -4.19 -16.02
C ARG A 278 3.63 -3.07 -15.33
N PRO A 279 4.75 -2.62 -15.91
CA PRO A 279 5.51 -1.51 -15.36
C PRO A 279 4.73 -0.19 -15.46
N LEU A 280 4.99 0.73 -14.55
CA LEU A 280 4.49 2.10 -14.57
C LEU A 280 5.56 3.01 -15.17
N ARG A 281 5.21 3.86 -16.14
CA ARG A 281 6.16 4.76 -16.78
C ARG A 281 5.64 6.20 -16.88
N ARG A 282 6.46 7.14 -16.44
CA ARG A 282 6.26 8.56 -16.74
C ARG A 282 7.14 8.93 -17.93
N LEU A 283 6.51 9.33 -19.04
CA LEU A 283 7.19 9.71 -20.26
C LEU A 283 7.01 11.23 -20.44
N ALA A 284 8.09 11.94 -20.72
CA ALA A 284 8.03 13.38 -20.97
C ALA A 284 9.02 13.75 -22.07
N GLY A 285 8.58 14.53 -23.08
CA GLY A 285 9.43 14.92 -24.18
C GLY A 285 8.67 15.53 -25.35
N THR A 286 9.39 15.97 -26.39
CA THR A 286 8.79 16.30 -27.69
C THR A 286 8.25 15.02 -28.36
N LEU A 287 7.46 15.17 -29.40
CA LEU A 287 6.94 13.98 -30.13
C LEU A 287 8.08 13.10 -30.69
N GLU A 288 9.18 13.71 -31.17
CA GLU A 288 10.35 12.98 -31.66
C GLU A 288 11.07 12.24 -30.53
N GLU A 289 11.23 12.84 -29.36
CA GLU A 289 11.80 12.19 -28.20
C GLU A 289 10.92 11.03 -27.73
N LEU A 290 9.60 11.24 -27.66
CA LEU A 290 8.63 10.21 -27.28
C LEU A 290 8.61 9.06 -28.30
N GLN A 291 8.69 9.36 -29.60
CA GLN A 291 8.80 8.34 -30.63
C GLN A 291 10.05 7.47 -30.48
N SER A 292 11.17 8.06 -30.09
CA SER A 292 12.41 7.30 -29.84
C SER A 292 12.30 6.34 -28.65
N LEU A 293 11.44 6.64 -27.66
CA LEU A 293 11.19 5.78 -26.50
C LEU A 293 10.23 4.61 -26.82
N ALA A 294 9.40 4.73 -27.88
CA ALA A 294 8.33 3.78 -28.16
C ALA A 294 8.76 2.30 -28.15
N PRO A 295 9.92 1.90 -28.74
CA PRO A 295 10.33 0.50 -28.71
C PRO A 295 10.59 -0.09 -27.32
N THR A 296 10.80 0.76 -26.30
CA THR A 296 11.16 0.34 -24.93
C THR A 296 9.98 0.32 -23.98
N VAL A 297 8.81 0.82 -24.39
CA VAL A 297 7.66 1.04 -23.50
C VAL A 297 6.84 -0.23 -23.31
N GLY A 298 6.64 -1.02 -24.38
CA GLY A 298 5.88 -2.27 -24.32
C GLY A 298 4.43 -2.06 -23.86
N ASP A 299 3.92 -2.97 -23.02
CA ASP A 299 2.55 -2.95 -22.47
C ASP A 299 2.40 -2.12 -21.16
N ALA A 300 3.37 -1.24 -20.89
CA ALA A 300 3.39 -0.43 -19.68
C ALA A 300 2.13 0.44 -19.49
N LEU A 301 1.84 0.78 -18.24
CA LEU A 301 0.87 1.80 -17.88
C LEU A 301 1.58 3.16 -17.88
N CYS A 302 1.16 4.09 -18.75
CA CYS A 302 1.90 5.31 -19.02
C CYS A 302 1.13 6.57 -18.65
N VAL A 303 1.82 7.51 -18.02
CA VAL A 303 1.46 8.92 -17.97
C VAL A 303 2.43 9.65 -18.89
N VAL A 304 1.90 10.36 -19.90
CA VAL A 304 2.69 11.03 -20.93
C VAL A 304 2.50 12.53 -20.84
N THR A 305 3.61 13.28 -20.81
CA THR A 305 3.63 14.74 -20.91
C THR A 305 4.37 15.13 -22.19
N ALA A 306 3.62 15.54 -23.21
CA ALA A 306 4.20 15.98 -24.48
C ALA A 306 4.55 17.46 -24.46
N ARG A 307 5.81 17.79 -24.77
CA ARG A 307 6.26 19.18 -24.92
C ARG A 307 6.00 19.65 -26.33
N THR A 308 5.19 20.72 -26.48
CA THR A 308 4.83 21.33 -27.75
C THR A 308 5.18 22.81 -27.80
N LYS A 309 5.41 23.33 -29.01
CA LYS A 309 5.62 24.79 -29.21
C LYS A 309 4.29 25.53 -29.33
N GLN A 310 3.29 24.88 -29.95
CA GLN A 310 1.94 25.40 -30.16
C GLN A 310 0.93 24.35 -29.72
N PRO A 311 -0.27 24.72 -29.29
CA PRO A 311 -1.32 23.80 -28.91
C PRO A 311 -1.66 22.82 -30.03
N MET A 312 -1.80 21.52 -29.70
CA MET A 312 -2.13 20.45 -30.63
C MET A 312 -3.48 19.82 -30.27
N SER A 313 -4.46 19.92 -31.16
CA SER A 313 -5.78 19.34 -30.95
C SER A 313 -5.84 17.81 -31.15
N ASP A 314 -4.89 17.24 -31.88
CA ASP A 314 -4.76 15.81 -32.21
C ASP A 314 -3.68 15.11 -31.36
N LEU A 315 -3.23 15.72 -30.27
CA LEU A 315 -2.11 15.22 -29.46
C LEU A 315 -2.40 13.82 -28.89
N ASP A 316 -3.61 13.61 -28.34
CA ASP A 316 -3.98 12.31 -27.74
C ASP A 316 -3.92 11.18 -28.77
N ASP A 317 -4.43 11.40 -29.98
CA ASP A 317 -4.41 10.42 -31.06
C ASP A 317 -2.97 10.10 -31.49
N ARG A 318 -2.13 11.10 -31.65
CA ARG A 318 -0.71 10.90 -31.97
C ARG A 318 0.05 10.12 -30.92
N ILE A 319 -0.20 10.42 -29.64
CA ILE A 319 0.44 9.68 -28.55
C ILE A 319 -0.05 8.22 -28.52
N ARG A 320 -1.34 7.95 -28.81
CA ARG A 320 -1.86 6.58 -28.93
C ARG A 320 -1.23 5.82 -30.08
N GLU A 321 -1.00 6.49 -31.20
CA GLU A 321 -0.31 5.90 -32.37
C GLU A 321 1.16 5.56 -32.06
N LEU A 322 1.85 6.38 -31.26
CA LEU A 322 3.23 6.13 -30.84
C LEU A 322 3.37 4.93 -29.88
N PHE A 323 2.37 4.69 -29.04
CA PHE A 323 2.41 3.66 -27.99
C PHE A 323 1.24 2.66 -28.10
N PRO A 324 1.09 1.91 -29.20
CA PRO A 324 -0.09 1.10 -29.47
C PRO A 324 -0.27 -0.08 -28.50
N ALA A 325 0.81 -0.56 -27.86
CA ALA A 325 0.78 -1.64 -26.89
C ALA A 325 0.60 -1.15 -25.44
N ALA A 326 0.90 0.12 -25.17
CA ALA A 326 0.82 0.69 -23.82
C ALA A 326 -0.62 1.07 -23.44
N THR A 327 -0.89 1.08 -22.15
CA THR A 327 -2.13 1.66 -21.62
C THR A 327 -1.85 3.10 -21.18
N LEU A 328 -2.39 4.07 -21.92
CA LEU A 328 -2.25 5.48 -21.58
C LEU A 328 -3.25 5.84 -20.48
N LEU A 329 -2.74 6.16 -19.29
CA LEU A 329 -3.54 6.54 -18.12
C LEU A 329 -3.87 8.03 -18.14
N ASN A 330 -2.93 8.84 -18.63
CA ASN A 330 -3.09 10.28 -18.82
C ASN A 330 -2.15 10.78 -19.90
N VAL A 331 -2.64 11.68 -20.73
CA VAL A 331 -1.85 12.44 -21.70
C VAL A 331 -2.04 13.93 -21.40
N SER A 332 -0.95 14.64 -21.21
CA SER A 332 -0.95 16.08 -20.94
C SER A 332 -0.03 16.81 -21.91
N GLU A 333 -0.38 18.04 -22.21
CA GLU A 333 0.41 18.93 -23.06
C GLU A 333 1.13 19.99 -22.21
N ASP A 334 2.45 20.03 -22.32
CA ASP A 334 3.28 21.13 -21.83
C ASP A 334 3.60 22.06 -23.00
N CYS A 335 2.72 23.05 -23.24
CA CYS A 335 2.78 23.93 -24.39
C CYS A 335 3.51 25.23 -24.07
N ALA A 336 4.65 25.48 -24.76
CA ALA A 336 5.44 26.71 -24.57
C ALA A 336 4.65 28.01 -24.86
N ALA A 337 3.75 27.98 -25.86
CA ALA A 337 2.92 29.13 -26.17
C ALA A 337 1.94 29.49 -25.05
N ARG A 338 1.46 28.51 -24.27
CA ARG A 338 0.60 28.76 -23.12
C ARG A 338 1.37 29.28 -21.92
N GLN A 339 2.62 28.85 -21.72
CA GLN A 339 3.47 29.33 -20.64
C GLN A 339 3.86 30.81 -20.82
N LEU A 340 4.15 31.24 -22.07
CA LEU A 340 4.52 32.62 -22.38
C LEU A 340 3.38 33.62 -22.14
N SER A 341 2.12 33.21 -22.30
CA SER A 341 0.96 34.06 -22.03
C SER A 341 0.75 34.35 -20.53
N VAL A 342 1.23 33.50 -19.65
CA VAL A 342 1.18 33.69 -18.18
C VAL A 342 2.35 34.56 -17.70
N LEU A 343 3.51 34.51 -18.37
CA LEU A 343 4.71 35.27 -18.01
C LEU A 343 4.77 36.68 -18.65
N GLY A 344 3.94 36.94 -19.66
CA GLY A 344 4.03 38.17 -20.49
C GLY A 344 3.41 39.44 -19.90
N ALA A 345 2.92 39.44 -18.67
CA ALA A 345 2.12 40.56 -18.14
C ALA A 345 2.76 41.37 -17.02
N ARG A 346 4.07 41.30 -16.78
CA ARG A 346 4.69 42.12 -15.72
C ARG A 346 5.97 42.81 -16.17
N ASP A 347 5.80 43.99 -16.78
CA ASP A 347 6.83 45.01 -16.94
C ASP A 347 6.66 46.14 -15.89
N ALA A 348 6.60 45.83 -14.60
CA ALA A 348 6.86 46.76 -13.52
C ALA A 348 7.11 46.04 -12.19
N PRO A 349 8.13 46.41 -11.41
CA PRO A 349 8.26 45.90 -10.05
C PRO A 349 7.16 46.50 -9.19
N SER A 350 6.19 45.67 -8.78
CA SER A 350 5.22 45.99 -7.74
C SER A 350 5.91 45.88 -6.39
N GLU A 351 5.78 46.89 -5.53
CA GLU A 351 6.37 46.91 -4.18
C GLU A 351 5.74 45.91 -3.21
N SER A 352 4.74 45.11 -3.64
CA SER A 352 4.14 44.03 -2.86
C SER A 352 3.87 42.80 -3.73
N GLU A 353 4.10 41.62 -3.20
CA GLU A 353 3.65 40.38 -3.84
C GLU A 353 2.13 40.39 -4.00
N PRO A 354 1.59 40.01 -5.18
CA PRO A 354 0.15 40.00 -5.41
C PRO A 354 -0.50 38.92 -4.53
N SER A 355 -1.67 39.22 -4.00
CA SER A 355 -2.47 38.27 -3.27
C SER A 355 -2.93 37.09 -4.16
N PHE A 356 -3.23 35.95 -3.58
CA PHE A 356 -3.81 34.79 -4.29
C PHE A 356 -5.08 35.16 -5.07
N SER A 357 -5.92 36.03 -4.50
CA SER A 357 -7.13 36.52 -5.14
C SER A 357 -6.85 37.39 -6.38
N GLU A 358 -5.78 38.20 -6.37
CA GLU A 358 -5.35 38.99 -7.54
C GLU A 358 -4.79 38.10 -8.63
N MET A 359 -3.94 37.13 -8.29
CA MET A 359 -3.41 36.13 -9.23
C MET A 359 -4.52 35.31 -9.88
N PHE A 360 -5.51 34.91 -9.10
CA PHE A 360 -6.64 34.13 -9.62
C PHE A 360 -7.57 34.95 -10.51
N ARG A 361 -7.75 36.23 -10.22
CA ARG A 361 -8.49 37.17 -11.10
C ARG A 361 -7.80 37.34 -12.44
N GLU A 362 -6.49 37.49 -12.45
CA GLU A 362 -5.68 37.58 -13.68
C GLU A 362 -5.78 36.25 -14.48
N TYR A 363 -5.75 35.13 -13.82
CA TYR A 363 -5.95 33.80 -14.44
C TYR A 363 -7.31 33.68 -15.12
N LEU A 364 -8.42 34.03 -14.43
CA LEU A 364 -9.77 34.00 -15.01
C LEU A 364 -9.90 34.91 -16.23
N ALA A 365 -9.27 36.11 -16.18
CA ALA A 365 -9.24 37.03 -17.31
C ALA A 365 -8.47 36.46 -18.52
N ALA A 366 -7.36 35.77 -18.28
CA ALA A 366 -6.57 35.06 -19.31
C ALA A 366 -7.33 33.88 -19.95
N GLU A 367 -8.10 33.14 -19.16
CA GLU A 367 -8.97 32.06 -19.63
C GLU A 367 -10.25 32.55 -20.32
N GLY A 368 -10.45 33.86 -20.38
CA GLY A 368 -11.60 34.46 -21.10
C GLY A 368 -12.90 34.48 -20.27
N THR A 369 -12.90 34.05 -19.01
CA THR A 369 -14.06 34.09 -18.12
C THR A 369 -14.29 35.55 -17.66
N ARG A 370 -15.46 36.10 -17.90
CA ARG A 370 -15.77 37.53 -17.67
C ARG A 370 -17.17 37.73 -17.05
N GLY A 371 -17.38 38.90 -16.44
CA GLY A 371 -18.68 39.31 -15.92
C GLY A 371 -19.14 38.54 -14.69
N ALA A 372 -20.43 38.29 -14.54
CA ALA A 372 -21.05 37.71 -13.36
C ALA A 372 -20.53 36.29 -13.02
N GLU A 373 -20.10 35.53 -14.02
CA GLU A 373 -19.52 34.21 -13.85
C GLU A 373 -18.14 34.32 -13.19
N ALA A 374 -17.24 35.16 -13.68
CA ALA A 374 -15.94 35.42 -13.08
C ALA A 374 -16.06 35.92 -11.64
N ASP A 375 -17.00 36.83 -11.37
CA ASP A 375 -17.26 37.35 -10.02
C ASP A 375 -17.77 36.26 -9.06
N SER A 376 -18.58 35.33 -9.56
CA SER A 376 -19.06 34.19 -8.75
C SER A 376 -17.94 33.22 -8.37
N VAL A 377 -17.12 32.85 -9.36
CA VAL A 377 -15.98 31.94 -9.16
C VAL A 377 -14.94 32.59 -8.22
N LEU A 378 -14.65 33.88 -8.39
CA LEU A 378 -13.73 34.61 -7.53
C LEU A 378 -14.21 34.69 -6.08
N ARG A 379 -15.50 34.96 -5.83
CA ARG A 379 -16.07 34.92 -4.47
C ARG A 379 -15.93 33.57 -3.80
N THR A 380 -16.14 32.49 -4.56
CA THR A 380 -15.98 31.11 -4.05
C THR A 380 -14.51 30.85 -3.71
N PHE A 381 -13.58 31.26 -4.58
CA PHE A 381 -12.14 31.16 -4.33
C PHE A 381 -11.70 31.93 -3.08
N ASP A 382 -12.12 33.19 -2.93
CA ASP A 382 -11.81 34.02 -1.77
C ASP A 382 -12.40 33.44 -0.46
N SER A 383 -13.55 32.75 -0.55
CA SER A 383 -14.12 32.05 0.58
C SER A 383 -13.28 30.83 0.98
N LEU A 384 -12.80 30.06 -0.01
CA LEU A 384 -11.93 28.91 0.23
C LEU A 384 -10.59 29.32 0.84
N ILE A 385 -9.94 30.37 0.31
CA ILE A 385 -8.68 30.89 0.87
C ILE A 385 -8.87 31.30 2.34
N ARG A 386 -9.92 32.05 2.65
CA ARG A 386 -10.22 32.44 4.04
C ARG A 386 -10.45 31.23 4.97
N CYS A 387 -11.11 30.20 4.49
CA CYS A 387 -11.32 28.98 5.27
C CYS A 387 -10.00 28.25 5.55
N VAL A 388 -9.12 28.16 4.56
CA VAL A 388 -7.79 27.56 4.72
C VAL A 388 -6.93 28.37 5.70
N GLU A 389 -6.93 29.71 5.59
CA GLU A 389 -6.16 30.60 6.48
C GLU A 389 -6.67 30.59 7.93
N GLN A 390 -7.97 30.31 8.15
CA GLN A 390 -8.61 30.26 9.46
C GLN A 390 -8.75 28.86 10.03
N GLU A 391 -8.26 27.82 9.33
CA GLU A 391 -8.43 26.41 9.68
C GLU A 391 -9.91 25.97 9.86
N ASN A 392 -10.83 26.66 9.18
CA ASN A 392 -12.25 26.38 9.22
C ASN A 392 -12.70 25.56 7.99
N GLU A 393 -13.73 24.72 8.17
CA GLU A 393 -14.34 24.03 7.01
C GLU A 393 -15.05 25.05 6.09
N PRO A 394 -14.90 24.95 4.74
CA PRO A 394 -15.55 25.84 3.81
C PRO A 394 -17.07 25.62 3.80
N LEU A 395 -17.84 26.65 4.10
CA LEU A 395 -19.29 26.63 4.02
C LEU A 395 -19.70 27.00 2.59
N PHE A 396 -19.98 26.02 1.76
CA PHE A 396 -20.51 26.26 0.42
C PHE A 396 -21.95 26.80 0.50
N PRO A 397 -22.38 27.69 -0.45
CA PRO A 397 -23.72 28.29 -0.42
C PRO A 397 -24.86 27.26 -0.33
N GLU A 398 -24.70 26.09 -0.99
CA GLU A 398 -25.65 24.99 -0.94
C GLU A 398 -25.73 24.35 0.46
N MET A 399 -24.60 24.19 1.14
CA MET A 399 -24.56 23.65 2.50
C MET A 399 -25.11 24.66 3.52
N ALA A 400 -24.86 25.94 3.33
CA ALA A 400 -25.44 27.00 4.17
C ALA A 400 -26.98 27.13 3.98
N ALA A 401 -27.49 26.85 2.78
CA ALA A 401 -28.93 26.76 2.53
C ALA A 401 -29.53 25.53 3.21
N LEU A 402 -28.88 24.39 3.16
CA LEU A 402 -29.31 23.15 3.80
C LEU A 402 -29.31 23.26 5.33
N GLN A 403 -28.27 23.87 5.93
CA GLN A 403 -28.23 24.13 7.37
C GLN A 403 -29.38 25.03 7.83
N ARG A 404 -29.65 26.13 7.11
CA ARG A 404 -30.79 27.00 7.41
C ARG A 404 -32.12 26.27 7.35
N THR A 405 -32.34 25.44 6.33
CA THR A 405 -33.56 24.61 6.19
C THR A 405 -33.69 23.59 7.34
N LEU A 406 -32.58 23.04 7.82
CA LEU A 406 -32.56 22.11 8.94
C LEU A 406 -32.83 22.84 10.29
N GLU A 407 -32.26 24.04 10.49
CA GLU A 407 -32.50 24.86 11.69
C GLU A 407 -33.95 25.37 11.77
N GLU A 408 -34.59 25.69 10.62
CA GLU A 408 -36.00 26.09 10.51
C GLU A 408 -36.97 24.90 10.64
N SER A 409 -36.52 23.66 10.50
CA SER A 409 -37.35 22.45 10.56
C SER A 409 -37.29 21.72 11.92
N LEU A 410 -36.46 22.19 12.86
CA LEU A 410 -36.43 21.67 14.21
C LEU A 410 -37.45 22.40 15.08
N PRO A 411 -38.32 21.65 15.81
CA PRO A 411 -39.40 22.23 16.63
C PRO A 411 -38.88 22.98 17.87
#